data_6ed06528ce9673813ea1f936e4c9a4f8
#
_entry.id   6ed06528ce9673813ea1f936e4c9a4f8
#
_cell.length_a   1.000
_cell.length_b   1.000
_cell.length_c   1.000
_cell.angle_alpha   90.00
_cell.angle_beta   90.00
_cell.angle_gamma   90.00
#
_symmetry.space_group_name_H-M   'P 1'
#
loop_
_entity.id
_entity.type
_entity.pdbx_description
1 polymer ?
#
loop_
_entity_poly.entity_id
_entity_poly.type
_entity_poly.pdbx_seq_one_letter_code
_entity_poly.pdbx_strand_id
1 'polypeptide(L)'
;MTFFKFDIVRLALNPYVLMLAAIVTGLLLGKIKLGKFSFGTSGALFTGLAIGWAAYRLAQKIYAQGDTQAAGMRAATQIIETNGGKVVNSYFFTTALIIFVAAVGLLAAKDLGTVVRKYGPKFIVLGLLITFTGAAATYACTAFCSDTNSYAVTGVYTGALTSSPGLASALETAGSHAEELAEAYENESTGEKKAIIDVLKLNDKYSDLTVENTETLTEEMKRDYVNEATAQVGIGSAVGYPFGVLIVILAVNFLNLIFGFDIEDEKQKYREEMKASERIGKRKEIETTKFNIVSFAVVCLAGYILGSVKIYMGPLGYVSLESTGGVLIGALILGYIGKIGPVSFRIDHAVLSAVR
;
A
#
# COMPACT_ATOMS: atom_id res chain seq x y z
N MET A 1 -21.42 -32.10 30.06
CA MET A 1 -20.85 -30.73 30.13
C MET A 1 -19.43 -30.76 29.59
N THR A 2 -19.19 -30.23 28.38
CA THR A 2 -17.83 -30.09 27.87
C THR A 2 -17.26 -28.80 28.46
N PHE A 3 -16.28 -28.90 29.36
CA PHE A 3 -15.65 -27.77 30.05
C PHE A 3 -14.88 -26.85 29.09
N PHE A 4 -14.50 -27.30 27.88
CA PHE A 4 -13.82 -26.50 26.85
C PHE A 4 -14.42 -26.81 25.49
N LYS A 5 -14.98 -25.82 24.82
CA LYS A 5 -15.38 -25.92 23.41
C LYS A 5 -14.43 -25.05 22.58
N PHE A 6 -13.47 -25.68 21.91
CA PHE A 6 -12.52 -25.00 21.03
C PHE A 6 -12.98 -25.17 19.58
N ASP A 7 -13.32 -24.06 18.94
CA ASP A 7 -13.74 -24.02 17.54
C ASP A 7 -12.54 -23.63 16.66
N ILE A 8 -11.88 -24.64 16.10
CA ILE A 8 -10.70 -24.47 15.21
C ILE A 8 -11.08 -23.68 13.96
N VAL A 9 -12.27 -23.89 13.40
CA VAL A 9 -12.71 -23.24 12.18
C VAL A 9 -12.93 -21.75 12.42
N ARG A 10 -13.56 -21.40 13.53
CA ARG A 10 -13.73 -20.00 13.94
C ARG A 10 -12.37 -19.32 14.18
N LEU A 11 -11.40 -20.03 14.74
CA LEU A 11 -10.04 -19.53 14.92
C LEU A 11 -9.35 -19.33 13.57
N ALA A 12 -9.46 -20.29 12.65
CA ALA A 12 -8.86 -20.24 11.32
C ALA A 12 -9.42 -19.13 10.43
N LEU A 13 -10.65 -18.65 10.71
CA LEU A 13 -11.27 -17.52 10.01
C LEU A 13 -11.19 -16.21 10.81
N ASN A 14 -10.50 -16.21 11.96
CA ASN A 14 -10.36 -15.01 12.77
C ASN A 14 -9.36 -14.03 12.14
N PRO A 15 -9.76 -12.79 11.80
CA PRO A 15 -8.88 -11.85 11.11
C PRO A 15 -7.60 -11.51 11.88
N TYR A 16 -7.64 -11.45 13.21
CA TYR A 16 -6.45 -11.21 14.03
C TYR A 16 -5.44 -12.36 13.94
N VAL A 17 -5.94 -13.61 13.99
CA VAL A 17 -5.09 -14.80 13.87
C VAL A 17 -4.46 -14.85 12.47
N LEU A 18 -5.24 -14.58 11.45
CA LEU A 18 -4.77 -14.58 10.05
C LEU A 18 -3.73 -13.49 9.81
N MET A 19 -3.93 -12.28 10.35
CA MET A 19 -2.95 -11.19 10.24
C MET A 19 -1.64 -11.54 10.97
N LEU A 20 -1.71 -12.04 12.20
CA LEU A 20 -0.54 -12.45 12.96
C LEU A 20 0.20 -13.61 12.26
N ALA A 21 -0.54 -14.57 11.72
CA ALA A 21 0.04 -15.66 10.94
C ALA A 21 0.74 -15.13 9.67
N ALA A 22 0.12 -14.17 8.97
CA ALA A 22 0.71 -13.53 7.80
C ALA A 22 2.00 -12.77 8.15
N ILE A 23 2.02 -12.04 9.27
CA ILE A 23 3.22 -11.33 9.74
C ILE A 23 4.33 -12.33 10.08
N VAL A 24 4.05 -13.35 10.89
CA VAL A 24 5.06 -14.33 11.32
C VAL A 24 5.61 -15.08 10.11
N THR A 25 4.73 -15.64 9.28
CA THR A 25 5.16 -16.41 8.09
C THR A 25 5.85 -15.51 7.07
N GLY A 26 5.40 -14.26 6.93
CA GLY A 26 5.99 -13.28 6.05
C GLY A 26 7.39 -12.85 6.46
N LEU A 27 7.62 -12.63 7.75
CA LEU A 27 8.95 -12.33 8.28
C LEU A 27 9.89 -13.54 8.15
N LEU A 28 9.38 -14.77 8.30
CA LEU A 28 10.15 -15.99 8.06
C LEU A 28 10.53 -16.12 6.58
N LEU A 29 9.56 -15.93 5.67
CA LEU A 29 9.81 -15.89 4.22
C LEU A 29 10.82 -14.80 3.86
N GLY A 30 10.70 -13.63 4.48
CA GLY A 30 11.60 -12.50 4.28
C GLY A 30 13.05 -12.77 4.66
N LYS A 31 13.31 -13.72 5.58
CA LYS A 31 14.67 -14.14 5.97
C LYS A 31 15.32 -15.07 4.95
N ILE A 32 14.56 -15.69 4.07
CA ILE A 32 15.10 -16.60 3.04
C ILE A 32 15.91 -15.77 2.06
N LYS A 33 17.17 -16.14 1.89
CA LYS A 33 18.11 -15.52 0.95
C LYS A 33 18.28 -16.41 -0.26
N LEU A 34 17.94 -15.90 -1.44
CA LEU A 34 18.19 -16.51 -2.73
C LEU A 34 19.36 -15.78 -3.39
N GLY A 35 20.58 -16.15 -3.05
CA GLY A 35 21.78 -15.41 -3.44
C GLY A 35 21.83 -14.02 -2.79
N LYS A 36 21.82 -12.96 -3.62
CA LYS A 36 21.76 -11.55 -3.15
C LYS A 36 20.32 -11.04 -2.92
N PHE A 37 19.30 -11.84 -3.28
CA PHE A 37 17.89 -11.48 -3.15
C PHE A 37 17.33 -11.93 -1.80
N SER A 38 16.53 -11.08 -1.15
CA SER A 38 15.65 -11.45 -0.03
C SER A 38 14.37 -10.63 -0.09
N PHE A 39 13.25 -11.23 0.29
CA PHE A 39 11.97 -10.52 0.32
C PHE A 39 11.89 -9.47 1.44
N GLY A 40 12.73 -9.60 2.48
CA GLY A 40 12.69 -8.70 3.62
C GLY A 40 11.29 -8.63 4.25
N THR A 41 10.85 -7.44 4.67
CA THR A 41 9.51 -7.22 5.24
C THR A 41 8.38 -7.44 4.22
N SER A 42 8.66 -7.34 2.92
CA SER A 42 7.68 -7.58 1.86
C SER A 42 7.24 -9.05 1.74
N GLY A 43 7.95 -9.98 2.41
CA GLY A 43 7.48 -11.37 2.55
C GLY A 43 6.06 -11.46 3.11
N ALA A 44 5.66 -10.53 3.98
CA ALA A 44 4.32 -10.49 4.55
C ALA A 44 3.21 -10.19 3.50
N LEU A 45 3.52 -9.49 2.41
CA LEU A 45 2.58 -9.29 1.29
C LEU A 45 2.23 -10.63 0.64
N PHE A 46 3.23 -11.45 0.33
CA PHE A 46 3.02 -12.74 -0.33
C PHE A 46 2.29 -13.74 0.56
N THR A 47 2.72 -13.88 1.81
CA THR A 47 2.06 -14.79 2.75
C THR A 47 0.66 -14.29 3.11
N GLY A 48 0.46 -12.97 3.22
CA GLY A 48 -0.83 -12.35 3.46
C GLY A 48 -1.84 -12.64 2.34
N LEU A 49 -1.42 -12.53 1.07
CA LEU A 49 -2.26 -12.89 -0.07
C LEU A 49 -2.62 -14.38 -0.07
N ALA A 50 -1.65 -15.27 0.16
CA ALA A 50 -1.89 -16.72 0.19
C ALA A 50 -2.84 -17.11 1.34
N ILE A 51 -2.60 -16.59 2.54
CA ILE A 51 -3.43 -16.86 3.73
C ILE A 51 -4.83 -16.25 3.55
N GLY A 52 -4.92 -15.02 3.04
CA GLY A 52 -6.19 -14.35 2.76
C GLY A 52 -7.03 -15.11 1.75
N TRP A 53 -6.41 -15.55 0.64
CA TRP A 53 -7.06 -16.39 -0.36
C TRP A 53 -7.55 -17.72 0.23
N ALA A 54 -6.73 -18.42 1.00
CA ALA A 54 -7.12 -19.69 1.63
C ALA A 54 -8.27 -19.50 2.62
N ALA A 55 -8.24 -18.45 3.44
CA ALA A 55 -9.29 -18.10 4.38
C ALA A 55 -10.60 -17.74 3.66
N TYR A 56 -10.52 -16.95 2.59
CA TYR A 56 -11.69 -16.62 1.77
C TYR A 56 -12.33 -17.86 1.14
N ARG A 57 -11.52 -18.75 0.54
CA ARG A 57 -12.01 -20.01 -0.03
C ARG A 57 -12.65 -20.91 1.02
N LEU A 58 -12.09 -20.96 2.24
CA LEU A 58 -12.68 -21.69 3.35
C LEU A 58 -14.03 -21.07 3.76
N ALA A 59 -14.08 -19.74 3.88
CA ALA A 59 -15.31 -19.02 4.20
C ALA A 59 -16.41 -19.28 3.14
N GLN A 60 -16.07 -19.22 1.85
CA GLN A 60 -17.00 -19.52 0.77
C GLN A 60 -17.59 -20.95 0.88
N LYS A 61 -16.74 -21.95 1.16
CA LYS A 61 -17.20 -23.34 1.30
C LYS A 61 -18.16 -23.51 2.47
N ILE A 62 -17.87 -22.88 3.62
CA ILE A 62 -18.73 -22.95 4.81
C ILE A 62 -20.05 -22.22 4.55
N TYR A 63 -19.97 -21.03 3.97
CA TYR A 63 -21.14 -20.21 3.66
C TYR A 63 -22.09 -20.92 2.67
N ALA A 64 -21.54 -21.56 1.63
CA ALA A 64 -22.31 -22.29 0.62
C ALA A 64 -23.04 -23.55 1.17
N GLN A 65 -22.63 -24.08 2.32
CA GLN A 65 -23.33 -25.20 2.96
C GLN A 65 -24.70 -24.80 3.54
N GLY A 66 -24.92 -23.51 3.80
CA GLY A 66 -26.22 -23.00 4.31
C GLY A 66 -26.59 -23.44 5.72
N ASP A 67 -25.74 -24.23 6.41
CA ASP A 67 -25.99 -24.68 7.76
C ASP A 67 -25.64 -23.61 8.78
N THR A 68 -26.62 -22.92 9.31
CA THR A 68 -26.46 -21.85 10.30
C THR A 68 -25.83 -22.30 11.61
N GLN A 69 -25.81 -23.61 11.89
CA GLN A 69 -25.21 -24.21 13.09
C GLN A 69 -23.77 -24.72 12.82
N ALA A 70 -23.32 -24.69 11.57
CA ALA A 70 -21.99 -25.16 11.23
C ALA A 70 -20.90 -24.36 11.94
N ALA A 71 -19.82 -25.05 12.33
CA ALA A 71 -18.67 -24.42 12.92
C ALA A 71 -18.08 -23.37 11.95
N GLY A 72 -17.85 -22.15 12.45
CA GLY A 72 -17.30 -21.05 11.66
C GLY A 72 -18.32 -20.31 10.77
N MET A 73 -19.60 -20.70 10.70
CA MET A 73 -20.59 -20.04 9.84
C MET A 73 -20.69 -18.53 10.13
N ARG A 74 -20.70 -18.10 11.39
CA ARG A 74 -20.71 -16.67 11.73
C ARG A 74 -19.51 -15.90 11.17
N ALA A 75 -18.32 -16.52 11.24
CA ALA A 75 -17.12 -15.90 10.69
C ALA A 75 -17.14 -15.88 9.16
N ALA A 76 -17.66 -16.92 8.52
CA ALA A 76 -17.86 -16.98 7.08
C ALA A 76 -18.85 -15.92 6.60
N THR A 77 -20.01 -15.78 7.26
CA THR A 77 -21.00 -14.74 6.97
C THR A 77 -20.40 -13.34 7.13
N GLN A 78 -19.59 -13.12 8.18
CA GLN A 78 -18.91 -11.84 8.36
C GLN A 78 -17.96 -11.51 7.23
N ILE A 79 -17.18 -12.49 6.73
CA ILE A 79 -16.26 -12.29 5.61
C ILE A 79 -17.05 -12.05 4.32
N ILE A 80 -18.02 -12.89 4.01
CA ILE A 80 -18.73 -12.87 2.72
C ILE A 80 -19.72 -11.70 2.64
N GLU A 81 -20.61 -11.55 3.62
CA GLU A 81 -21.67 -10.53 3.58
C GLU A 81 -21.20 -9.19 4.16
N THR A 82 -20.77 -9.20 5.44
CA THR A 82 -20.51 -7.95 6.16
C THR A 82 -19.29 -7.20 5.63
N ASN A 83 -18.21 -7.93 5.34
CA ASN A 83 -16.96 -7.35 4.84
C ASN A 83 -16.87 -7.38 3.30
N GLY A 84 -17.88 -7.89 2.60
CA GLY A 84 -17.89 -7.95 1.14
C GLY A 84 -16.74 -8.80 0.57
N GLY A 85 -16.50 -9.97 1.13
CA GLY A 85 -15.42 -10.85 0.70
C GLY A 85 -14.04 -10.53 1.30
N LYS A 86 -13.87 -9.44 2.02
CA LYS A 86 -12.61 -9.08 2.67
C LYS A 86 -12.46 -9.80 4.00
N VAL A 87 -11.35 -10.50 4.19
CA VAL A 87 -11.01 -11.17 5.47
C VAL A 87 -10.76 -10.12 6.57
N VAL A 88 -10.17 -9.00 6.23
CA VAL A 88 -9.89 -7.87 7.11
C VAL A 88 -10.84 -6.72 6.77
N ASN A 89 -11.47 -6.14 7.78
CA ASN A 89 -12.37 -4.99 7.60
C ASN A 89 -11.61 -3.78 7.03
N SER A 90 -12.23 -3.05 6.10
CA SER A 90 -11.64 -1.91 5.41
C SER A 90 -11.17 -0.80 6.35
N TYR A 91 -11.92 -0.49 7.41
CA TYR A 91 -11.51 0.53 8.40
C TYR A 91 -10.23 0.15 9.13
N PHE A 92 -10.09 -1.15 9.47
CA PHE A 92 -8.87 -1.65 10.11
C PHE A 92 -7.69 -1.58 9.15
N PHE A 93 -7.90 -1.94 7.89
CA PHE A 93 -6.89 -1.86 6.85
C PHE A 93 -6.40 -0.42 6.64
N THR A 94 -7.33 0.55 6.47
CA THR A 94 -7.00 1.96 6.31
C THR A 94 -6.27 2.53 7.54
N THR A 95 -6.70 2.15 8.75
CA THR A 95 -6.01 2.56 9.98
C THR A 95 -4.57 2.04 10.02
N ALA A 96 -4.35 0.78 9.65
CA ALA A 96 -3.01 0.19 9.57
C ALA A 96 -2.14 0.90 8.52
N LEU A 97 -2.71 1.26 7.35
CA LEU A 97 -2.02 2.05 6.33
C LEU A 97 -1.61 3.43 6.84
N ILE A 98 -2.50 4.15 7.51
CA ILE A 98 -2.23 5.47 8.09
C ILE A 98 -1.06 5.39 9.09
N ILE A 99 -1.10 4.41 9.99
CA ILE A 99 -0.04 4.18 10.99
C ILE A 99 1.28 3.86 10.30
N PHE A 100 1.28 2.96 9.32
CA PHE A 100 2.45 2.58 8.55
C PHE A 100 3.07 3.79 7.83
N VAL A 101 2.25 4.55 7.09
CA VAL A 101 2.71 5.69 6.29
C VAL A 101 3.21 6.84 7.19
N ALA A 102 2.55 7.08 8.34
CA ALA A 102 3.02 8.04 9.33
C ALA A 102 4.42 7.68 9.87
N ALA A 103 4.63 6.41 10.20
CA ALA A 103 5.94 5.94 10.65
C ALA A 103 7.02 6.10 9.57
N VAL A 104 6.72 5.74 8.32
CA VAL A 104 7.63 5.93 7.17
C VAL A 104 7.96 7.40 6.95
N GLY A 105 6.96 8.28 6.97
CA GLY A 105 7.14 9.72 6.80
C GLY A 105 8.01 10.35 7.91
N LEU A 106 7.77 9.97 9.16
CA LEU A 106 8.59 10.43 10.29
C LEU A 106 10.02 9.92 10.23
N LEU A 107 10.24 8.66 9.79
CA LEU A 107 11.58 8.10 9.57
C LEU A 107 12.34 8.89 8.50
N ALA A 108 11.69 9.15 7.37
CA ALA A 108 12.29 9.88 6.26
C ALA A 108 12.54 11.36 6.59
N ALA A 109 11.71 11.98 7.43
CA ALA A 109 11.82 13.38 7.81
C ALA A 109 13.11 13.75 8.52
N LYS A 110 13.75 12.78 9.21
CA LYS A 110 15.00 13.01 9.97
C LYS A 110 16.12 13.49 9.05
N ASP A 111 16.29 12.84 7.91
CA ASP A 111 17.38 13.11 6.97
C ASP A 111 17.01 14.11 5.87
N LEU A 112 15.69 14.35 5.71
CA LEU A 112 15.14 15.20 4.66
C LEU A 112 15.79 16.58 4.62
N GLY A 113 15.99 17.22 5.77
CA GLY A 113 16.57 18.56 5.85
C GLY A 113 18.00 18.65 5.33
N THR A 114 18.82 17.65 5.60
CA THR A 114 20.21 17.55 5.16
C THR A 114 20.28 17.22 3.68
N VAL A 115 19.49 16.22 3.26
CA VAL A 115 19.42 15.77 1.87
C VAL A 115 18.88 16.87 0.96
N VAL A 116 17.77 17.53 1.34
CA VAL A 116 17.16 18.62 0.54
C VAL A 116 18.10 19.81 0.43
N ARG A 117 18.81 20.16 1.50
CA ARG A 117 19.72 21.32 1.47
C ARG A 117 20.91 21.10 0.56
N LYS A 118 21.50 19.90 0.53
CA LYS A 118 22.72 19.59 -0.23
C LYS A 118 22.43 19.09 -1.66
N TYR A 119 21.47 18.19 -1.79
CA TYR A 119 21.15 17.52 -3.05
C TYR A 119 19.75 17.82 -3.57
N GLY A 120 18.98 18.67 -2.84
CA GLY A 120 17.55 18.81 -2.99
C GLY A 120 17.03 18.93 -4.41
N PRO A 121 17.46 19.92 -5.19
CA PRO A 121 16.94 20.07 -6.55
C PRO A 121 17.26 18.87 -7.43
N LYS A 122 18.49 18.30 -7.30
CA LYS A 122 18.91 17.14 -8.10
C LYS A 122 18.11 15.89 -7.76
N PHE A 123 17.91 15.58 -6.48
CA PHE A 123 17.17 14.40 -6.05
C PHE A 123 15.67 14.53 -6.30
N ILE A 124 15.11 15.75 -6.14
CA ILE A 124 13.71 16.00 -6.49
C ILE A 124 13.50 15.78 -7.99
N VAL A 125 14.34 16.38 -8.85
CA VAL A 125 14.23 16.22 -10.30
C VAL A 125 14.45 14.76 -10.70
N LEU A 126 15.43 14.07 -10.13
CA LEU A 126 15.69 12.66 -10.41
C LEU A 126 14.53 11.77 -9.97
N GLY A 127 13.99 12.01 -8.78
CA GLY A 127 12.83 11.27 -8.28
C GLY A 127 11.59 11.47 -9.16
N LEU A 128 11.30 12.72 -9.54
CA LEU A 128 10.23 13.03 -10.49
C LEU A 128 10.46 12.35 -11.85
N LEU A 129 11.69 12.41 -12.37
CA LEU A 129 12.03 11.82 -13.65
C LEU A 129 11.85 10.29 -13.65
N ILE A 130 12.31 9.61 -12.61
CA ILE A 130 12.13 8.16 -12.45
C ILE A 130 10.65 7.81 -12.35
N THR A 131 9.89 8.52 -11.51
CA THR A 131 8.46 8.28 -11.32
C THR A 131 7.69 8.54 -12.61
N PHE A 132 7.94 9.65 -13.28
CA PHE A 132 7.29 9.99 -14.55
C PHE A 132 7.64 9.02 -15.67
N THR A 133 8.91 8.62 -15.79
CA THR A 133 9.34 7.65 -16.80
C THR A 133 8.70 6.29 -16.54
N GLY A 134 8.65 5.86 -15.30
CA GLY A 134 7.96 4.63 -14.91
C GLY A 134 6.47 4.69 -15.23
N ALA A 135 5.78 5.78 -14.90
CA ALA A 135 4.37 5.97 -15.20
C ALA A 135 4.13 5.99 -16.73
N ALA A 136 4.95 6.73 -17.48
CA ALA A 136 4.85 6.79 -18.95
C ALA A 136 5.10 5.43 -19.61
N ALA A 137 6.09 4.67 -19.14
CA ALA A 137 6.35 3.31 -19.62
C ALA A 137 5.18 2.38 -19.32
N THR A 138 4.61 2.46 -18.12
CA THR A 138 3.45 1.67 -17.72
C THR A 138 2.23 1.99 -18.59
N TYR A 139 1.96 3.28 -18.80
CA TYR A 139 0.87 3.74 -19.67
C TYR A 139 1.10 3.28 -21.13
N ALA A 140 2.32 3.39 -21.63
CA ALA A 140 2.64 2.89 -22.96
C ALA A 140 2.40 1.37 -23.08
N CYS A 141 2.77 0.59 -22.07
CA CYS A 141 2.48 -0.84 -22.08
C CYS A 141 0.97 -1.13 -22.11
N THR A 142 0.14 -0.39 -21.37
CA THR A 142 -1.32 -0.57 -21.43
C THR A 142 -1.89 -0.19 -22.78
N ALA A 143 -1.35 0.82 -23.45
CA ALA A 143 -1.78 1.23 -24.79
C ALA A 143 -1.48 0.17 -25.88
N PHE A 144 -0.45 -0.67 -25.68
CA PHE A 144 -0.10 -1.76 -26.60
C PHE A 144 -0.73 -3.11 -26.23
N CYS A 145 -1.21 -3.27 -25.02
CA CYS A 145 -1.82 -4.51 -24.51
C CYS A 145 -3.31 -4.28 -24.23
N SER A 146 -4.16 -4.59 -25.22
CA SER A 146 -5.59 -4.27 -25.20
C SER A 146 -6.43 -4.94 -24.10
N ASP A 147 -5.92 -6.01 -23.48
CA ASP A 147 -6.66 -6.80 -22.47
C ASP A 147 -6.11 -6.63 -21.04
N THR A 148 -5.47 -5.50 -20.75
CA THR A 148 -4.88 -5.28 -19.42
C THR A 148 -5.87 -4.60 -18.47
N ASN A 149 -6.02 -5.17 -17.27
CA ASN A 149 -6.73 -4.54 -16.17
C ASN A 149 -5.89 -3.37 -15.62
N SER A 150 -6.42 -2.14 -15.70
CA SER A 150 -5.73 -0.91 -15.28
C SER A 150 -5.36 -0.93 -13.79
N TYR A 151 -6.17 -1.55 -12.94
CA TYR A 151 -5.87 -1.71 -11.52
C TYR A 151 -4.69 -2.64 -11.28
N ALA A 152 -4.63 -3.78 -11.99
CA ALA A 152 -3.50 -4.70 -11.91
C ALA A 152 -2.20 -4.03 -12.41
N VAL A 153 -2.28 -3.26 -13.49
CA VAL A 153 -1.14 -2.50 -14.04
C VAL A 153 -0.64 -1.44 -13.05
N THR A 154 -1.53 -0.73 -12.38
CA THR A 154 -1.18 0.21 -11.31
C THR A 154 -0.45 -0.51 -10.17
N GLY A 155 -0.90 -1.71 -9.82
CA GLY A 155 -0.21 -2.57 -8.86
C GLY A 155 1.20 -2.96 -9.34
N VAL A 156 1.33 -3.43 -10.57
CA VAL A 156 2.64 -3.78 -11.16
C VAL A 156 3.60 -2.60 -11.14
N TYR A 157 3.13 -1.40 -11.45
CA TYR A 157 3.92 -0.18 -11.38
C TYR A 157 4.48 0.08 -9.97
N THR A 158 3.63 0.05 -8.94
CA THR A 158 4.06 0.28 -7.57
C THR A 158 4.97 -0.84 -7.05
N GLY A 159 4.71 -2.08 -7.46
CA GLY A 159 5.53 -3.24 -7.17
C GLY A 159 6.92 -3.14 -7.82
N ALA A 160 6.98 -2.80 -9.11
CA ALA A 160 8.23 -2.61 -9.85
C ALA A 160 9.10 -1.49 -9.26
N LEU A 161 8.49 -0.43 -8.74
CA LEU A 161 9.17 0.63 -7.99
C LEU A 161 9.57 0.22 -6.57
N THR A 162 9.19 -0.97 -6.11
CA THR A 162 9.41 -1.45 -4.74
C THR A 162 8.93 -0.47 -3.67
N SER A 163 7.85 0.28 -3.98
CA SER A 163 7.34 1.36 -3.16
C SER A 163 6.14 0.93 -2.32
N SER A 164 6.37 0.56 -1.06
CA SER A 164 5.26 0.25 -0.13
C SER A 164 4.34 1.47 0.14
N PRO A 165 4.84 2.70 0.31
CA PRO A 165 3.96 3.87 0.40
C PRO A 165 3.19 4.12 -0.90
N GLY A 166 3.82 3.87 -2.05
CA GLY A 166 3.16 3.96 -3.35
C GLY A 166 2.03 2.95 -3.50
N LEU A 167 2.24 1.71 -3.04
CA LEU A 167 1.19 0.69 -3.01
C LEU A 167 0.03 1.11 -2.11
N ALA A 168 0.33 1.64 -0.91
CA ALA A 168 -0.69 2.11 0.01
C ALA A 168 -1.59 3.19 -0.64
N SER A 169 -0.97 4.19 -1.27
CA SER A 169 -1.69 5.24 -1.99
C SER A 169 -2.47 4.70 -3.19
N ALA A 170 -1.89 3.75 -3.94
CA ALA A 170 -2.55 3.14 -5.09
C ALA A 170 -3.81 2.34 -4.69
N LEU A 171 -3.75 1.59 -3.59
CA LEU A 171 -4.90 0.85 -3.05
C LEU A 171 -6.04 1.79 -2.64
N GLU A 172 -5.71 2.89 -1.97
CA GLU A 172 -6.69 3.89 -1.53
C GLU A 172 -7.32 4.61 -2.73
N THR A 173 -6.49 5.14 -3.64
CA THR A 173 -6.96 5.84 -4.83
C THR A 173 -7.79 4.92 -5.74
N ALA A 174 -7.37 3.68 -5.92
CA ALA A 174 -8.14 2.70 -6.70
C ALA A 174 -9.50 2.40 -6.07
N GLY A 175 -9.56 2.31 -4.74
CA GLY A 175 -10.81 2.14 -4.01
C GLY A 175 -11.76 3.31 -4.20
N SER A 176 -11.30 4.54 -3.95
CA SER A 176 -12.10 5.75 -4.11
C SER A 176 -12.56 5.96 -5.56
N HIS A 177 -11.68 5.73 -6.52
CA HIS A 177 -12.05 5.84 -7.94
C HIS A 177 -13.07 4.78 -8.37
N ALA A 178 -12.91 3.55 -7.89
CA ALA A 178 -13.87 2.49 -8.16
C ALA A 178 -15.25 2.78 -7.52
N GLU A 179 -15.29 3.38 -6.33
CA GLU A 179 -16.54 3.83 -5.72
C GLU A 179 -17.22 4.91 -6.58
N GLU A 180 -16.48 5.92 -7.02
CA GLU A 180 -17.01 6.99 -7.88
C GLU A 180 -17.57 6.43 -9.21
N LEU A 181 -16.84 5.52 -9.87
CA LEU A 181 -17.30 4.88 -11.12
C LEU A 181 -18.51 3.97 -10.90
N ALA A 182 -18.55 3.24 -9.79
CA ALA A 182 -19.69 2.37 -9.47
C ALA A 182 -20.96 3.17 -9.20
N GLU A 183 -20.86 4.34 -8.56
CA GLU A 183 -21.98 5.23 -8.33
C GLU A 183 -22.44 5.94 -9.62
N ALA A 184 -21.49 6.30 -10.49
CA ALA A 184 -21.76 6.98 -11.74
C ALA A 184 -22.16 6.03 -12.90
N TYR A 185 -22.16 4.70 -12.68
CA TYR A 185 -22.27 3.67 -13.72
C TYR A 185 -23.35 3.93 -14.76
N GLU A 186 -24.55 4.35 -14.35
CA GLU A 186 -25.68 4.60 -15.25
C GLU A 186 -25.36 5.67 -16.30
N ASN A 187 -24.57 6.67 -15.93
CA ASN A 187 -24.20 7.82 -16.75
C ASN A 187 -22.87 7.63 -17.50
N GLU A 188 -22.16 6.52 -17.25
CA GLU A 188 -20.86 6.25 -17.85
C GLU A 188 -20.99 5.86 -19.34
N SER A 189 -19.91 6.07 -20.10
CA SER A 189 -19.80 5.64 -21.48
C SER A 189 -19.85 4.12 -21.61
N THR A 190 -20.26 3.60 -22.77
CA THR A 190 -20.28 2.16 -23.04
C THR A 190 -18.92 1.50 -22.82
N GLY A 191 -17.83 2.22 -23.08
CA GLY A 191 -16.46 1.75 -22.85
C GLY A 191 -16.15 1.59 -21.37
N GLU A 192 -16.53 2.56 -20.54
CA GLU A 192 -16.35 2.54 -19.08
C GLU A 192 -17.23 1.50 -18.42
N LYS A 193 -18.51 1.39 -18.84
CA LYS A 193 -19.41 0.31 -18.40
C LYS A 193 -18.81 -1.07 -18.67
N LYS A 194 -18.23 -1.26 -19.86
CA LYS A 194 -17.55 -2.50 -20.22
C LYS A 194 -16.36 -2.76 -19.29
N ALA A 195 -15.51 -1.77 -19.03
CA ALA A 195 -14.36 -1.92 -18.15
C ALA A 195 -14.77 -2.30 -16.71
N ILE A 196 -15.86 -1.73 -16.20
CA ILE A 196 -16.43 -2.07 -14.88
C ILE A 196 -16.88 -3.53 -14.87
N ILE A 197 -17.64 -3.94 -15.90
CA ILE A 197 -18.13 -5.32 -16.03
C ILE A 197 -16.97 -6.31 -16.18
N ASP A 198 -15.95 -5.98 -16.94
CA ASP A 198 -14.78 -6.85 -17.12
C ASP A 198 -14.04 -7.08 -15.80
N VAL A 199 -13.99 -6.07 -14.92
CA VAL A 199 -13.46 -6.23 -13.56
C VAL A 199 -14.38 -7.09 -12.69
N LEU A 200 -15.68 -6.88 -12.74
CA LEU A 200 -16.66 -7.72 -12.02
C LEU A 200 -16.58 -9.19 -12.43
N LYS A 201 -16.36 -9.46 -13.72
CA LYS A 201 -16.23 -10.83 -14.27
C LYS A 201 -15.01 -11.59 -13.77
N LEU A 202 -14.04 -10.94 -13.12
CA LEU A 202 -12.95 -11.63 -12.43
C LEU A 202 -13.50 -12.48 -11.25
N ASN A 203 -14.71 -12.15 -10.79
CA ASN A 203 -15.45 -12.98 -9.86
C ASN A 203 -16.42 -13.87 -10.66
N ASP A 204 -16.30 -15.20 -10.55
CA ASP A 204 -17.11 -16.19 -11.24
C ASP A 204 -18.63 -15.95 -11.12
N LYS A 205 -19.06 -15.33 -10.02
CA LYS A 205 -20.46 -14.96 -9.78
C LYS A 205 -21.06 -14.05 -10.86
N TYR A 206 -20.23 -13.28 -11.53
CA TYR A 206 -20.64 -12.25 -12.51
C TYR A 206 -20.24 -12.62 -13.94
N SER A 207 -19.92 -13.88 -14.23
CA SER A 207 -19.48 -14.35 -15.55
C SER A 207 -20.41 -14.00 -16.70
N ASP A 208 -21.71 -13.95 -16.44
CA ASP A 208 -22.75 -13.73 -17.45
C ASP A 208 -23.16 -12.26 -17.64
N LEU A 209 -22.53 -11.32 -16.92
CA LEU A 209 -22.83 -9.89 -17.08
C LEU A 209 -22.34 -9.37 -18.42
N THR A 210 -23.16 -8.53 -19.05
CA THR A 210 -22.82 -7.74 -20.24
C THR A 210 -23.33 -6.32 -20.09
N VAL A 211 -22.85 -5.39 -20.89
CA VAL A 211 -23.34 -4.00 -20.86
C VAL A 211 -24.81 -3.94 -21.22
N GLU A 212 -25.27 -4.85 -22.10
CA GLU A 212 -26.66 -4.91 -22.59
C GLU A 212 -27.62 -5.45 -21.53
N ASN A 213 -27.17 -6.35 -20.64
CA ASN A 213 -28.03 -6.94 -19.61
C ASN A 213 -27.90 -6.27 -18.23
N THR A 214 -27.05 -5.25 -18.12
CA THR A 214 -26.75 -4.57 -16.85
C THR A 214 -26.95 -3.07 -17.01
N GLU A 215 -28.20 -2.60 -16.81
CA GLU A 215 -28.52 -1.17 -16.87
C GLU A 215 -28.01 -0.43 -15.62
N THR A 216 -28.11 -1.06 -14.46
CA THR A 216 -27.73 -0.50 -13.15
C THR A 216 -26.90 -1.52 -12.36
N LEU A 217 -26.06 -1.05 -11.46
CA LEU A 217 -25.35 -1.91 -10.51
C LEU A 217 -26.12 -1.98 -9.18
N THR A 218 -26.30 -3.19 -8.67
CA THR A 218 -26.81 -3.37 -7.30
C THR A 218 -25.74 -2.95 -6.28
N GLU A 219 -26.13 -2.65 -5.05
CA GLU A 219 -25.19 -2.29 -3.98
C GLU A 219 -24.16 -3.40 -3.70
N GLU A 220 -24.53 -4.66 -3.93
CA GLU A 220 -23.61 -5.78 -3.85
C GLU A 220 -22.59 -5.75 -4.99
N MET A 221 -23.01 -5.49 -6.23
CA MET A 221 -22.13 -5.38 -7.39
C MET A 221 -21.16 -4.20 -7.24
N LYS A 222 -21.64 -3.03 -6.77
CA LYS A 222 -20.79 -1.87 -6.50
C LYS A 222 -19.69 -2.22 -5.51
N ARG A 223 -20.06 -2.85 -4.39
CA ARG A 223 -19.11 -3.27 -3.37
C ARG A 223 -18.11 -4.31 -3.88
N ASP A 224 -18.59 -5.29 -4.64
CA ASP A 224 -17.74 -6.35 -5.20
C ASP A 224 -16.78 -5.78 -6.26
N TYR A 225 -17.21 -4.80 -7.05
CA TYR A 225 -16.35 -4.09 -7.98
C TYR A 225 -15.20 -3.35 -7.28
N VAL A 226 -15.50 -2.58 -6.22
CA VAL A 226 -14.48 -1.88 -5.43
C VAL A 226 -13.49 -2.86 -4.79
N ASN A 227 -14.01 -3.99 -4.30
CA ASN A 227 -13.18 -5.03 -3.70
C ASN A 227 -12.24 -5.66 -4.74
N GLU A 228 -12.75 -5.97 -5.93
CA GLU A 228 -11.96 -6.55 -7.00
C GLU A 228 -10.91 -5.56 -7.51
N ALA A 229 -11.29 -4.31 -7.75
CA ALA A 229 -10.38 -3.25 -8.16
C ALA A 229 -9.18 -3.12 -7.20
N THR A 230 -9.44 -3.06 -5.90
CA THR A 230 -8.37 -2.99 -4.88
C THR A 230 -7.56 -4.28 -4.80
N ALA A 231 -8.19 -5.45 -4.94
CA ALA A 231 -7.50 -6.74 -4.97
C ALA A 231 -6.53 -6.83 -6.16
N GLN A 232 -6.93 -6.36 -7.34
CA GLN A 232 -6.09 -6.36 -8.54
C GLN A 232 -4.85 -5.49 -8.37
N VAL A 233 -4.93 -4.33 -7.69
CA VAL A 233 -3.75 -3.53 -7.34
C VAL A 233 -2.79 -4.33 -6.46
N GLY A 234 -3.30 -5.01 -5.43
CA GLY A 234 -2.49 -5.85 -4.54
C GLY A 234 -1.79 -6.99 -5.28
N ILE A 235 -2.54 -7.72 -6.13
CA ILE A 235 -2.02 -8.82 -6.95
C ILE A 235 -0.95 -8.31 -7.92
N GLY A 236 -1.23 -7.23 -8.64
CA GLY A 236 -0.27 -6.61 -9.56
C GLY A 236 1.03 -6.23 -8.86
N SER A 237 0.93 -5.63 -7.67
CA SER A 237 2.10 -5.27 -6.87
C SER A 237 2.91 -6.50 -6.42
N ALA A 238 2.24 -7.56 -5.99
CA ALA A 238 2.91 -8.80 -5.62
C ALA A 238 3.68 -9.43 -6.79
N VAL A 239 3.11 -9.38 -7.99
CA VAL A 239 3.76 -9.86 -9.22
C VAL A 239 4.93 -8.94 -9.64
N GLY A 240 4.73 -7.62 -9.62
CA GLY A 240 5.75 -6.64 -10.04
C GLY A 240 6.96 -6.54 -9.09
N TYR A 241 6.74 -6.72 -7.80
CA TYR A 241 7.75 -6.49 -6.77
C TYR A 241 9.05 -7.31 -6.92
N PRO A 242 9.03 -8.64 -7.15
CA PRO A 242 10.25 -9.42 -7.32
C PRO A 242 11.09 -8.94 -8.51
N PHE A 243 10.43 -8.57 -9.61
CA PHE A 243 11.12 -8.03 -10.80
C PHE A 243 11.73 -6.66 -10.52
N GLY A 244 11.01 -5.80 -9.79
CA GLY A 244 11.54 -4.51 -9.34
C GLY A 244 12.82 -4.65 -8.53
N VAL A 245 12.82 -5.53 -7.52
CA VAL A 245 14.03 -5.82 -6.71
C VAL A 245 15.14 -6.39 -7.57
N LEU A 246 14.85 -7.32 -8.47
CA LEU A 246 15.83 -7.91 -9.37
C LEU A 246 16.48 -6.85 -10.26
N ILE A 247 15.69 -5.97 -10.87
CA ILE A 247 16.18 -4.90 -11.75
C ILE A 247 17.05 -3.91 -10.97
N VAL A 248 16.67 -3.53 -9.74
CA VAL A 248 17.49 -2.65 -8.90
C VAL A 248 18.85 -3.29 -8.60
N ILE A 249 18.87 -4.58 -8.24
CA ILE A 249 20.13 -5.31 -7.99
C ILE A 249 20.99 -5.36 -9.25
N LEU A 250 20.38 -5.66 -10.39
CA LEU A 250 21.08 -5.68 -11.68
C LEU A 250 21.62 -4.29 -12.04
N ALA A 251 20.79 -3.24 -11.92
CA ALA A 251 21.19 -1.87 -12.22
C ALA A 251 22.40 -1.43 -11.37
N VAL A 252 22.38 -1.66 -10.06
CA VAL A 252 23.51 -1.30 -9.17
C VAL A 252 24.79 -2.04 -9.59
N ASN A 253 24.71 -3.32 -9.96
CA ASN A 253 25.90 -4.08 -10.36
C ASN A 253 26.39 -3.68 -11.77
N PHE A 254 25.46 -3.45 -12.73
CA PHE A 254 25.81 -3.05 -14.09
C PHE A 254 26.36 -1.63 -14.15
N LEU A 255 25.75 -0.69 -13.45
CA LEU A 255 26.24 0.70 -13.42
C LEU A 255 27.67 0.76 -12.87
N ASN A 256 27.98 -0.02 -11.83
CA ASN A 256 29.34 -0.12 -11.32
C ASN A 256 30.33 -0.67 -12.35
N LEU A 257 29.91 -1.71 -13.11
CA LEU A 257 30.73 -2.31 -14.16
C LEU A 257 30.96 -1.35 -15.35
N ILE A 258 29.94 -0.61 -15.77
CA ILE A 258 29.99 0.29 -16.93
C ILE A 258 30.77 1.57 -16.61
N PHE A 259 30.55 2.15 -15.43
CA PHE A 259 31.11 3.45 -15.05
C PHE A 259 32.36 3.35 -14.18
N GLY A 260 32.74 2.14 -13.75
CA GLY A 260 33.94 1.90 -12.96
C GLY A 260 33.92 2.54 -11.57
N PHE A 261 32.75 2.78 -10.98
CA PHE A 261 32.63 3.35 -9.65
C PHE A 261 33.03 2.32 -8.58
N ASP A 262 33.87 2.75 -7.61
CA ASP A 262 34.01 1.99 -6.39
C ASP A 262 32.89 2.33 -5.42
N ILE A 263 32.01 1.35 -5.16
CA ILE A 263 30.82 1.53 -4.31
C ILE A 263 31.21 1.89 -2.88
N GLU A 264 32.31 1.35 -2.36
CA GLU A 264 32.76 1.64 -0.99
C GLU A 264 33.33 3.06 -0.90
N ASP A 265 34.11 3.49 -1.87
CA ASP A 265 34.60 4.87 -1.98
C ASP A 265 33.45 5.88 -2.06
N GLU A 266 32.44 5.61 -2.90
CA GLU A 266 31.28 6.49 -3.02
C GLU A 266 30.41 6.52 -1.76
N LYS A 267 30.27 5.39 -1.07
CA LYS A 267 29.60 5.34 0.24
C LYS A 267 30.38 6.13 1.30
N GLN A 268 31.71 6.05 1.28
CA GLN A 268 32.55 6.78 2.22
C GLN A 268 32.47 8.29 1.96
N LYS A 269 32.59 8.72 0.72
CA LYS A 269 32.39 10.13 0.32
C LYS A 269 31.03 10.63 0.76
N TYR A 270 29.96 9.87 0.49
CA TYR A 270 28.62 10.23 0.93
C TYR A 270 28.51 10.39 2.45
N ARG A 271 29.09 9.44 3.23
CA ARG A 271 29.10 9.53 4.71
C ARG A 271 29.86 10.76 5.21
N GLU A 272 31.01 11.06 4.63
CA GLU A 272 31.82 12.23 4.97
C GLU A 272 31.10 13.52 4.64
N GLU A 273 30.47 13.57 3.48
CA GLU A 273 29.67 14.70 3.03
C GLU A 273 28.43 14.93 3.90
N MET A 274 27.74 13.87 4.32
CA MET A 274 26.60 13.97 5.25
C MET A 274 27.04 14.51 6.62
N LYS A 275 28.14 14.01 7.18
CA LYS A 275 28.72 14.51 8.44
C LYS A 275 29.15 15.98 8.34
N ALA A 276 29.74 16.38 7.22
CA ALA A 276 30.11 17.78 6.99
C ALA A 276 28.89 18.69 6.90
N SER A 277 27.81 18.22 6.25
CA SER A 277 26.55 18.97 6.12
C SER A 277 25.81 19.11 7.47
N GLU A 278 25.87 18.11 8.34
CA GLU A 278 25.34 18.18 9.70
C GLU A 278 26.05 19.23 10.55
N ARG A 279 27.39 19.37 10.39
CA ARG A 279 28.19 20.39 11.11
C ARG A 279 27.89 21.83 10.66
N ILE A 280 27.50 22.03 9.41
CA ILE A 280 27.17 23.37 8.85
C ILE A 280 25.75 23.80 9.24
N GLY A 281 24.86 22.86 9.44
CA GLY A 281 23.49 23.12 9.91
C GLY A 281 23.48 23.34 11.42
N LYS A 282 23.59 24.59 11.89
CA LYS A 282 23.30 24.99 13.29
C LYS A 282 21.82 24.76 13.64
N ARG A 283 21.29 23.59 13.41
CA ARG A 283 19.95 23.22 13.91
C ARG A 283 20.16 22.73 15.34
N LYS A 284 19.49 23.37 16.30
CA LYS A 284 19.42 22.88 17.67
C LYS A 284 19.09 21.39 17.60
N GLU A 285 19.98 20.52 18.09
CA GLU A 285 19.71 19.10 18.19
C GLU A 285 18.44 18.93 19.01
N ILE A 286 17.36 18.55 18.33
CA ILE A 286 16.11 18.20 19.01
C ILE A 286 16.33 16.76 19.46
N GLU A 287 16.42 16.55 20.76
CA GLU A 287 16.54 15.23 21.33
C GLU A 287 15.43 14.30 20.83
N THR A 288 15.82 13.12 20.40
CA THR A 288 14.86 12.07 20.06
C THR A 288 14.11 11.66 21.31
N THR A 289 12.81 11.67 21.25
CA THR A 289 11.96 11.24 22.36
C THR A 289 11.58 9.77 22.19
N LYS A 290 11.40 9.09 23.34
CA LYS A 290 10.68 7.81 23.35
C LYS A 290 9.30 8.01 22.72
N PHE A 291 8.68 6.93 22.25
CA PHE A 291 7.38 6.98 21.62
C PHE A 291 6.37 7.79 22.43
N ASN A 292 5.82 8.81 21.80
CA ASN A 292 4.74 9.61 22.36
C ASN A 292 3.51 9.43 21.47
N ILE A 293 2.51 8.75 21.99
CA ILE A 293 1.28 8.44 21.28
C ILE A 293 0.53 9.71 20.84
N VAL A 294 0.59 10.78 21.64
CA VAL A 294 -0.04 12.07 21.29
C VAL A 294 0.64 12.69 20.06
N SER A 295 1.97 12.72 20.04
CA SER A 295 2.72 13.22 18.88
C SER A 295 2.40 12.43 17.62
N PHE A 296 2.34 11.11 17.73
CA PHE A 296 2.03 10.23 16.61
C PHE A 296 0.58 10.43 16.13
N ALA A 297 -0.38 10.50 17.04
CA ALA A 297 -1.79 10.77 16.72
C ALA A 297 -1.99 12.13 16.05
N VAL A 298 -1.27 13.18 16.52
CA VAL A 298 -1.30 14.52 15.89
C VAL A 298 -0.78 14.44 14.44
N VAL A 299 0.28 13.68 14.17
CA VAL A 299 0.79 13.47 12.82
C VAL A 299 -0.26 12.82 11.93
N CYS A 300 -0.88 11.73 12.40
CA CYS A 300 -1.92 11.03 11.67
C CYS A 300 -3.13 11.93 11.39
N LEU A 301 -3.61 12.66 12.41
CA LEU A 301 -4.77 13.55 12.28
C LEU A 301 -4.49 14.72 11.33
N ALA A 302 -3.37 15.41 11.50
CA ALA A 302 -2.99 16.55 10.66
C ALA A 302 -2.79 16.10 9.20
N GLY A 303 -2.18 14.93 9.01
CA GLY A 303 -1.99 14.35 7.68
C GLY A 303 -3.31 13.93 7.04
N TYR A 304 -4.20 13.31 7.81
CA TYR A 304 -5.54 12.92 7.32
C TYR A 304 -6.34 14.15 6.86
N ILE A 305 -6.34 15.22 7.66
CA ILE A 305 -7.00 16.48 7.29
C ILE A 305 -6.38 17.06 6.01
N LEU A 306 -5.05 17.04 5.90
CA LEU A 306 -4.35 17.51 4.69
C LEU A 306 -4.73 16.67 3.46
N GLY A 307 -4.84 15.37 3.62
CA GLY A 307 -5.23 14.44 2.55
C GLY A 307 -6.66 14.62 2.05
N SER A 308 -7.55 15.03 2.94
CA SER A 308 -8.97 15.26 2.63
C SER A 308 -9.23 16.55 1.82
N VAL A 309 -8.20 17.39 1.62
CA VAL A 309 -8.34 18.61 0.83
C VAL A 309 -8.40 18.28 -0.65
N LYS A 310 -9.54 18.55 -1.28
CA LYS A 310 -9.74 18.37 -2.72
C LYS A 310 -9.38 19.67 -3.46
N ILE A 311 -8.47 19.57 -4.43
CA ILE A 311 -8.00 20.71 -5.25
C ILE A 311 -8.49 20.48 -6.68
N TYR A 312 -9.18 21.49 -7.24
CA TYR A 312 -9.63 21.42 -8.63
C TYR A 312 -8.45 21.65 -9.59
N MET A 313 -8.18 20.65 -10.44
CA MET A 313 -7.06 20.66 -11.39
C MET A 313 -7.51 20.70 -12.87
N GLY A 314 -8.59 21.43 -13.16
CA GLY A 314 -9.08 21.61 -14.53
C GLY A 314 -9.56 20.28 -15.17
N PRO A 315 -8.92 19.84 -16.28
CA PRO A 315 -9.34 18.60 -16.98
C PRO A 315 -9.27 17.33 -16.11
N LEU A 316 -8.49 17.34 -15.05
CA LEU A 316 -8.35 16.22 -14.11
C LEU A 316 -9.41 16.21 -13.00
N GLY A 317 -10.31 17.23 -12.99
CA GLY A 317 -11.32 17.33 -11.95
C GLY A 317 -10.77 17.70 -10.57
N TYR A 318 -11.41 17.22 -9.53
CA TYR A 318 -10.97 17.36 -8.15
C TYR A 318 -9.98 16.25 -7.79
N VAL A 319 -8.77 16.63 -7.40
CA VAL A 319 -7.70 15.71 -6.98
C VAL A 319 -7.41 15.95 -5.51
N SER A 320 -7.27 14.88 -4.75
CA SER A 320 -6.84 14.90 -3.35
C SER A 320 -5.58 14.04 -3.17
N LEU A 321 -4.90 14.23 -2.04
CA LEU A 321 -3.78 13.38 -1.66
C LEU A 321 -4.24 12.08 -1.02
N GLU A 322 -5.54 11.94 -0.78
CA GLU A 322 -6.15 10.88 0.01
C GLU A 322 -5.53 10.76 1.42
N SER A 323 -6.03 9.85 2.25
CA SER A 323 -5.58 9.80 3.64
C SER A 323 -4.11 9.41 3.76
N THR A 324 -3.64 8.47 2.96
CA THR A 324 -2.25 7.98 3.03
C THR A 324 -1.25 8.99 2.50
N GLY A 325 -1.53 9.63 1.36
CA GLY A 325 -0.69 10.67 0.78
C GLY A 325 -0.60 11.91 1.69
N GLY A 326 -1.73 12.33 2.24
CA GLY A 326 -1.77 13.44 3.19
C GLY A 326 -1.00 13.16 4.47
N VAL A 327 -1.13 11.94 5.01
CA VAL A 327 -0.38 11.52 6.21
C VAL A 327 1.12 11.43 5.93
N LEU A 328 1.53 10.96 4.76
CA LEU A 328 2.96 10.94 4.39
C LEU A 328 3.54 12.35 4.39
N ILE A 329 2.88 13.29 3.71
CA ILE A 329 3.35 14.69 3.63
C ILE A 329 3.28 15.37 4.99
N GLY A 330 2.21 15.17 5.75
CA GLY A 330 2.06 15.69 7.11
C GLY A 330 3.17 15.18 8.04
N ALA A 331 3.49 13.89 7.97
CA ALA A 331 4.56 13.29 8.75
C ALA A 331 5.95 13.83 8.35
N LEU A 332 6.21 14.03 7.05
CA LEU A 332 7.43 14.66 6.56
C LEU A 332 7.58 16.09 7.07
N ILE A 333 6.53 16.89 6.98
CA ILE A 333 6.53 18.30 7.43
C ILE A 333 6.73 18.38 8.94
N LEU A 334 5.90 17.69 9.73
CA LEU A 334 5.97 17.73 11.19
C LEU A 334 7.27 17.13 11.72
N GLY A 335 7.73 16.02 11.16
CA GLY A 335 9.01 15.40 11.47
C GLY A 335 10.19 16.30 11.10
N TYR A 336 10.10 17.04 9.99
CA TYR A 336 11.10 18.04 9.59
C TYR A 336 11.11 19.24 10.57
N ILE A 337 9.97 19.76 10.99
CA ILE A 337 9.86 20.82 12.03
C ILE A 337 10.44 20.30 13.35
N GLY A 338 10.17 19.04 13.69
CA GLY A 338 10.73 18.29 14.79
C GLY A 338 10.07 18.56 16.15
N LYS A 339 9.64 19.79 16.46
CA LYS A 339 8.95 20.12 17.72
C LYS A 339 8.06 21.35 17.56
N ILE A 340 6.85 21.28 18.10
CA ILE A 340 5.91 22.40 18.18
C ILE A 340 5.42 22.49 19.63
N GLY A 341 5.79 23.54 20.34
CA GLY A 341 5.47 23.69 21.76
C GLY A 341 6.00 22.50 22.58
N PRO A 342 5.16 21.85 23.38
CA PRO A 342 5.54 20.69 24.18
C PRO A 342 5.62 19.38 23.37
N VAL A 343 5.07 19.35 22.14
CA VAL A 343 4.95 18.14 21.33
C VAL A 343 6.19 17.97 20.46
N SER A 344 6.92 16.85 20.63
CA SER A 344 8.06 16.48 19.81
C SER A 344 7.67 15.43 18.80
N PHE A 345 8.03 15.63 17.52
CA PHE A 345 7.84 14.71 16.40
C PHE A 345 9.11 13.94 16.06
N ARG A 346 10.19 14.13 16.84
CA ARG A 346 11.46 13.37 16.74
C ARG A 346 11.36 12.10 17.56
N ILE A 347 10.69 11.09 17.01
CA ILE A 347 10.52 9.77 17.64
C ILE A 347 11.73 8.89 17.33
N ASP A 348 12.09 8.03 18.27
CA ASP A 348 13.22 7.09 18.14
C ASP A 348 13.07 6.19 16.91
N HIS A 349 14.18 5.99 16.19
CA HIS A 349 14.22 5.20 14.96
C HIS A 349 13.82 3.74 15.17
N ALA A 350 14.21 3.12 16.28
CA ALA A 350 13.90 1.71 16.55
C ALA A 350 12.39 1.53 16.74
N VAL A 351 11.76 2.48 17.43
CA VAL A 351 10.30 2.47 17.64
C VAL A 351 9.53 2.65 16.33
N LEU A 352 9.89 3.65 15.54
CA LEU A 352 9.24 3.87 14.23
C LEU A 352 9.44 2.70 13.28
N SER A 353 10.62 2.06 13.32
CA SER A 353 10.90 0.86 12.50
C SER A 353 10.07 -0.35 12.96
N ALA A 354 9.75 -0.45 14.24
CA ALA A 354 8.88 -1.51 14.75
C ALA A 354 7.40 -1.27 14.43
N VAL A 355 6.98 0.00 14.36
CA VAL A 355 5.61 0.39 13.98
C VAL A 355 5.37 0.24 12.47
N ARG A 356 6.39 0.49 11.67
CA ARG A 356 6.40 0.28 10.22
C ARG A 356 6.26 -1.19 9.83
#